data_b557082bf1f6a091c8378b739ab38873
#
_entry.id   b557082bf1f6a091c8378b739ab38873
#
_cell.length_a   1.000
_cell.length_b   1.000
_cell.length_c   1.000
_cell.angle_alpha   90.00
_cell.angle_beta   90.00
_cell.angle_gamma   90.00
#
_symmetry.space_group_name_H-M   'P 1'
#
loop_
_entity.id
_entity.type
_entity.pdbx_description
1 polymer ?
#
loop_
_entity_poly.entity_id
_entity_poly.type
_entity_poly.pdbx_seq_one_letter_code
_entity_poly.pdbx_strand_id
1 'polypeptide(L)'
;MNTSQTSKESGFTVIELIVVALVFALAGVLIFIQVNNIKIANQDNTRKTAINAMYYALEEVYYKKHQSYPQTLTSATLPSVDPAMFTDPDGFTLGKEALSDDELQKLIDSGDTSPDVEQRLAAISANKSPNYHYDATNCDTNGNCKSYTLSADLIGEAQYVKKNRSH
;
A
#
# COMPACT_ATOMS: atom_id res chain seq x y z
N MET A 1 51.82 -15.43 52.86
CA MET A 1 52.26 -15.14 51.46
C MET A 1 51.04 -14.81 50.62
N ASN A 2 50.73 -13.52 50.48
CA ASN A 2 49.64 -13.05 49.61
C ASN A 2 50.19 -12.74 48.23
N THR A 3 49.88 -13.54 47.25
CA THR A 3 50.10 -13.26 45.85
C THR A 3 48.94 -12.43 45.32
N SER A 4 49.09 -11.10 45.25
CA SER A 4 48.17 -10.24 44.54
C SER A 4 48.34 -10.48 43.04
N GLN A 5 47.35 -11.07 42.40
CA GLN A 5 47.22 -11.12 40.96
C GLN A 5 46.86 -9.72 40.45
N THR A 6 47.80 -9.03 39.82
CA THR A 6 47.53 -7.83 39.02
C THR A 6 46.86 -8.28 37.75
N SER A 7 45.56 -8.03 37.62
CA SER A 7 44.83 -8.13 36.33
C SER A 7 45.40 -7.08 35.38
N LYS A 8 46.05 -7.52 34.30
CA LYS A 8 46.41 -6.66 33.19
C LYS A 8 45.10 -6.15 32.53
N GLU A 9 44.77 -4.90 32.78
CA GLU A 9 43.76 -4.23 32.00
C GLU A 9 44.36 -3.98 30.61
N SER A 10 44.00 -4.78 29.61
CA SER A 10 44.35 -4.56 28.23
C SER A 10 43.34 -3.52 27.64
N GLY A 11 43.79 -2.28 27.53
CA GLY A 11 43.03 -1.26 26.81
C GLY A 11 42.92 -1.59 25.32
N PHE A 12 41.77 -1.24 24.75
CA PHE A 12 41.52 -1.39 23.30
C PHE A 12 42.58 -0.56 22.48
N THR A 13 43.10 -1.18 21.44
CA THR A 13 43.97 -0.48 20.50
C THR A 13 43.16 0.40 19.56
N VAL A 14 43.71 1.50 19.07
CA VAL A 14 43.02 2.40 18.12
C VAL A 14 42.60 1.68 16.86
N ILE A 15 43.38 0.71 16.40
CA ILE A 15 43.02 -0.10 15.22
C ILE A 15 41.81 -0.96 15.47
N GLU A 16 41.66 -1.57 16.66
CA GLU A 16 40.53 -2.39 17.06
C GLU A 16 39.23 -1.57 17.13
N LEU A 17 39.33 -0.31 17.60
CA LEU A 17 38.21 0.63 17.62
C LEU A 17 37.71 0.98 16.21
N ILE A 18 38.66 1.20 15.28
CA ILE A 18 38.34 1.49 13.86
C ILE A 18 37.67 0.29 13.22
N VAL A 19 38.16 -0.94 13.45
CA VAL A 19 37.57 -2.15 12.88
C VAL A 19 36.16 -2.36 13.43
N VAL A 20 35.95 -2.19 14.71
CA VAL A 20 34.62 -2.29 15.34
C VAL A 20 33.67 -1.25 14.76
N ALA A 21 34.10 0.01 14.60
CA ALA A 21 33.29 1.06 14.00
C ALA A 21 32.87 0.72 12.54
N LEU A 22 33.78 0.16 11.73
CA LEU A 22 33.50 -0.28 10.38
C LEU A 22 32.47 -1.42 10.34
N VAL A 23 32.59 -2.40 11.24
CA VAL A 23 31.64 -3.51 11.34
C VAL A 23 30.23 -3.00 11.70
N PHE A 24 30.13 -2.09 12.68
CA PHE A 24 28.83 -1.48 13.03
C PHE A 24 28.24 -0.65 11.90
N ALA A 25 29.05 0.08 11.15
CA ALA A 25 28.58 0.85 10.00
C ALA A 25 28.00 -0.07 8.92
N LEU A 26 28.71 -1.16 8.57
CA LEU A 26 28.21 -2.15 7.60
C LEU A 26 26.93 -2.84 8.09
N ALA A 27 26.87 -3.24 9.34
CA ALA A 27 25.67 -3.84 9.94
C ALA A 27 24.49 -2.86 9.90
N GLY A 28 24.71 -1.59 10.20
CA GLY A 28 23.67 -0.54 10.12
C GLY A 28 23.09 -0.38 8.73
N VAL A 29 23.92 -0.39 7.68
CA VAL A 29 23.47 -0.32 6.28
C VAL A 29 22.60 -1.53 5.92
N LEU A 30 23.02 -2.74 6.30
CA LEU A 30 22.25 -3.96 6.03
C LEU A 30 20.88 -3.94 6.73
N ILE A 31 20.81 -3.50 7.98
CA ILE A 31 19.55 -3.38 8.73
C ILE A 31 18.63 -2.36 8.03
N PHE A 32 19.15 -1.21 7.60
CA PHE A 32 18.36 -0.18 6.92
C PHE A 32 17.71 -0.71 5.63
N ILE A 33 18.47 -1.44 4.80
CA ILE A 33 17.96 -2.07 3.58
C ILE A 33 16.86 -3.08 3.91
N GLN A 34 17.07 -3.93 4.92
CA GLN A 34 16.08 -4.93 5.35
C GLN A 34 14.76 -4.30 5.80
N VAL A 35 14.82 -3.25 6.61
CA VAL A 35 13.61 -2.55 7.10
C VAL A 35 12.81 -1.95 5.94
N ASN A 36 13.46 -1.36 4.95
CA ASN A 36 12.78 -0.81 3.78
C ASN A 36 12.10 -1.92 2.95
N ASN A 37 12.78 -3.04 2.71
CA ASN A 37 12.22 -4.17 1.98
C ASN A 37 10.98 -4.77 2.68
N ILE A 38 11.01 -4.85 4.01
CA ILE A 38 9.86 -5.34 4.80
C ILE A 38 8.67 -4.37 4.66
N LYS A 39 8.89 -3.06 4.69
CA LYS A 39 7.82 -2.08 4.51
C LYS A 39 7.17 -2.22 3.13
N ILE A 40 7.97 -2.31 2.07
CA ILE A 40 7.49 -2.51 0.70
C ILE A 40 6.67 -3.80 0.60
N ALA A 41 7.20 -4.92 1.10
CA ALA A 41 6.50 -6.20 1.08
C ALA A 41 5.17 -6.16 1.85
N ASN A 42 5.11 -5.47 2.98
CA ASN A 42 3.88 -5.30 3.75
C ASN A 42 2.84 -4.47 2.99
N GLN A 43 3.24 -3.37 2.35
CA GLN A 43 2.34 -2.56 1.53
C GLN A 43 1.80 -3.36 0.35
N ASP A 44 2.66 -4.08 -0.36
CA ASP A 44 2.27 -4.91 -1.50
C ASP A 44 1.34 -6.06 -1.08
N ASN A 45 1.59 -6.69 0.07
CA ASN A 45 0.68 -7.70 0.63
C ASN A 45 -0.68 -7.11 1.02
N THR A 46 -0.73 -5.91 1.57
CA THR A 46 -1.99 -5.20 1.86
C THR A 46 -2.77 -4.95 0.58
N ARG A 47 -2.10 -4.46 -0.48
CA ARG A 47 -2.73 -4.25 -1.79
C ARG A 47 -3.28 -5.54 -2.37
N LYS A 48 -2.50 -6.62 -2.38
CA LYS A 48 -2.95 -7.94 -2.87
C LYS A 48 -4.14 -8.47 -2.08
N THR A 49 -4.15 -8.29 -0.77
CA THR A 49 -5.26 -8.71 0.10
C THR A 49 -6.53 -7.94 -0.23
N ALA A 50 -6.44 -6.63 -0.39
CA ALA A 50 -7.58 -5.79 -0.77
C ALA A 50 -8.15 -6.18 -2.14
N ILE A 51 -7.30 -6.34 -3.17
CA ILE A 51 -7.72 -6.80 -4.50
C ILE A 51 -8.38 -8.17 -4.44
N ASN A 52 -7.86 -9.11 -3.66
CA ASN A 52 -8.49 -10.43 -3.50
C ASN A 52 -9.85 -10.34 -2.81
N ALA A 53 -9.99 -9.53 -1.75
CA ALA A 53 -11.26 -9.34 -1.07
C ALA A 53 -12.33 -8.77 -2.02
N MET A 54 -12.00 -7.71 -2.76
CA MET A 54 -12.89 -7.12 -3.76
C MET A 54 -13.21 -8.10 -4.89
N TYR A 55 -12.23 -8.86 -5.39
CA TYR A 55 -12.42 -9.88 -6.41
C TYR A 55 -13.42 -10.95 -5.95
N TYR A 56 -13.23 -11.55 -4.78
CA TYR A 56 -14.16 -12.56 -4.28
C TYR A 56 -15.54 -12.00 -4.01
N ALA A 57 -15.65 -10.77 -3.54
CA ALA A 57 -16.95 -10.13 -3.35
C ALA A 57 -17.66 -9.87 -4.68
N LEU A 58 -16.93 -9.49 -5.74
CA LEU A 58 -17.49 -9.36 -7.10
C LEU A 58 -18.00 -10.70 -7.64
N GLU A 59 -17.19 -11.77 -7.55
CA GLU A 59 -17.51 -13.07 -8.12
C GLU A 59 -18.57 -13.86 -7.29
N GLU A 60 -18.40 -13.88 -5.97
CA GLU A 60 -19.19 -14.78 -5.12
C GLU A 60 -20.45 -14.12 -4.52
N VAL A 61 -20.47 -12.79 -4.47
CA VAL A 61 -21.63 -12.07 -3.89
C VAL A 61 -22.33 -11.25 -4.96
N TYR A 62 -21.64 -10.31 -5.59
CA TYR A 62 -22.26 -9.36 -6.52
C TYR A 62 -22.78 -10.06 -7.77
N TYR A 63 -21.94 -10.83 -8.47
CA TYR A 63 -22.31 -11.52 -9.70
C TYR A 63 -23.42 -12.54 -9.48
N LYS A 64 -23.41 -13.31 -8.39
CA LYS A 64 -24.49 -14.26 -8.08
C LYS A 64 -25.85 -13.59 -7.92
N LYS A 65 -25.87 -12.36 -7.45
CA LYS A 65 -27.09 -11.58 -7.23
C LYS A 65 -27.57 -10.83 -8.49
N HIS A 66 -26.62 -10.27 -9.25
CA HIS A 66 -26.94 -9.32 -10.33
C HIS A 66 -26.70 -9.88 -11.74
N GLN A 67 -25.97 -11.00 -11.89
CA GLN A 67 -25.56 -11.61 -13.16
C GLN A 67 -24.80 -10.64 -14.07
N SER A 68 -24.15 -9.66 -13.47
CA SER A 68 -23.37 -8.58 -14.11
C SER A 68 -22.39 -8.00 -13.10
N TYR A 69 -21.50 -7.14 -13.57
CA TYR A 69 -20.57 -6.39 -12.71
C TYR A 69 -20.93 -4.91 -12.70
N PRO A 70 -20.63 -4.16 -11.63
CA PRO A 70 -20.92 -2.74 -11.55
C PRO A 70 -19.99 -1.95 -12.48
N GLN A 71 -20.44 -0.84 -13.02
CA GLN A 71 -19.60 0.06 -13.80
C GLN A 71 -18.53 0.76 -12.95
N THR A 72 -18.86 1.06 -11.70
CA THR A 72 -17.95 1.66 -10.73
C THR A 72 -17.88 0.82 -9.47
N LEU A 73 -16.67 0.70 -8.91
CA LEU A 73 -16.42 -0.10 -7.73
C LEU A 73 -16.16 0.80 -6.52
N THR A 74 -17.04 0.70 -5.52
CA THR A 74 -16.97 1.49 -4.29
C THR A 74 -17.38 0.61 -3.10
N SER A 75 -17.15 1.09 -1.87
CA SER A 75 -17.62 0.42 -0.67
C SER A 75 -19.15 0.30 -0.61
N ALA A 76 -19.90 1.19 -1.28
CA ALA A 76 -21.35 1.11 -1.38
C ALA A 76 -21.82 0.01 -2.34
N THR A 77 -21.06 -0.28 -3.42
CA THR A 77 -21.38 -1.36 -4.36
C THR A 77 -21.01 -2.73 -3.83
N LEU A 78 -20.03 -2.83 -2.94
CA LEU A 78 -19.60 -4.08 -2.29
C LEU A 78 -19.64 -3.98 -0.76
N PRO A 79 -20.82 -3.93 -0.14
CA PRO A 79 -20.97 -3.79 1.31
C PRO A 79 -20.44 -4.99 2.11
N SER A 80 -20.10 -6.09 1.44
CA SER A 80 -19.49 -7.28 2.05
C SER A 80 -17.96 -7.15 2.24
N VAL A 81 -17.35 -6.11 1.69
CA VAL A 81 -15.91 -5.82 1.84
C VAL A 81 -15.75 -4.69 2.84
N ASP A 82 -14.76 -4.81 3.72
CA ASP A 82 -14.40 -3.73 4.65
C ASP A 82 -14.10 -2.45 3.86
N PRO A 83 -14.76 -1.32 4.15
CA PRO A 83 -14.52 -0.04 3.49
C PRO A 83 -13.04 0.39 3.48
N ALA A 84 -12.27 0.03 4.51
CA ALA A 84 -10.83 0.32 4.58
C ALA A 84 -10.03 -0.36 3.45
N MET A 85 -10.50 -1.48 2.90
CA MET A 85 -9.82 -2.18 1.81
C MET A 85 -9.93 -1.46 0.46
N PHE A 86 -10.82 -0.47 0.33
CA PHE A 86 -10.90 0.35 -0.89
C PHE A 86 -9.86 1.48 -0.90
N THR A 87 -9.21 1.73 0.23
CA THR A 87 -8.14 2.73 0.34
C THR A 87 -6.79 2.02 0.33
N ASP A 88 -5.91 2.44 -0.55
CA ASP A 88 -4.55 1.90 -0.64
C ASP A 88 -3.66 2.39 0.52
N PRO A 89 -2.48 1.78 0.75
CA PRO A 89 -1.56 2.24 1.79
C PRO A 89 -1.02 3.67 1.59
N ASP A 90 -1.20 4.26 0.41
CA ASP A 90 -0.83 5.65 0.12
C ASP A 90 -2.00 6.62 0.32
N GLY A 91 -3.20 6.12 0.70
CA GLY A 91 -4.37 6.93 1.05
C GLY A 91 -5.33 7.22 -0.12
N PHE A 92 -5.10 6.64 -1.29
CA PHE A 92 -6.02 6.78 -2.42
C PHE A 92 -7.14 5.73 -2.34
N THR A 93 -8.37 6.20 -2.44
CA THR A 93 -9.56 5.33 -2.39
C THR A 93 -10.02 4.99 -3.80
N LEU A 94 -10.22 3.70 -4.08
CA LEU A 94 -10.74 3.21 -5.35
C LEU A 94 -12.13 3.82 -5.64
N GLY A 95 -12.34 4.28 -6.88
CA GLY A 95 -13.60 4.92 -7.30
C GLY A 95 -13.74 6.39 -6.89
N LYS A 96 -12.79 6.93 -6.14
CA LYS A 96 -12.61 8.38 -5.99
C LYS A 96 -11.50 8.79 -6.94
N GLU A 97 -11.82 9.63 -7.91
CA GLU A 97 -10.81 10.21 -8.79
C GLU A 97 -9.73 10.95 -7.96
N ALA A 98 -8.51 10.95 -8.46
CA ALA A 98 -7.50 11.85 -7.92
C ALA A 98 -8.10 13.26 -7.92
N LEU A 99 -7.99 13.96 -6.78
CA LEU A 99 -8.51 15.33 -6.68
C LEU A 99 -7.92 16.15 -7.83
N SER A 100 -8.78 16.84 -8.56
CA SER A 100 -8.33 17.85 -9.50
C SER A 100 -7.63 18.98 -8.73
N ASP A 101 -6.76 19.73 -9.38
CA ASP A 101 -6.07 20.87 -8.77
C ASP A 101 -7.04 21.86 -8.11
N ASP A 102 -8.24 22.06 -8.71
CA ASP A 102 -9.28 22.93 -8.17
C ASP A 102 -9.94 22.37 -6.90
N GLU A 103 -10.13 21.06 -6.82
CA GLU A 103 -10.68 20.41 -5.62
C GLU A 103 -9.65 20.38 -4.50
N LEU A 104 -8.39 20.15 -4.84
CA LEU A 104 -7.28 20.22 -3.92
C LEU A 104 -7.15 21.62 -3.31
N GLN A 105 -7.23 22.66 -4.13
CA GLN A 105 -7.18 24.05 -3.68
C GLN A 105 -8.36 24.39 -2.75
N LYS A 106 -9.57 23.91 -3.06
CA LYS A 106 -10.74 24.09 -2.17
C LYS A 106 -10.57 23.43 -0.81
N LEU A 107 -9.95 22.23 -0.76
CA LEU A 107 -9.67 21.54 0.52
C LEU A 107 -8.63 22.30 1.33
N ILE A 108 -7.59 22.82 0.69
CA ILE A 108 -6.58 23.66 1.34
C ILE A 108 -7.22 24.94 1.89
N ASP A 109 -8.04 25.60 1.10
CA ASP A 109 -8.70 26.85 1.46
C ASP A 109 -9.77 26.66 2.57
N SER A 110 -10.40 25.48 2.62
CA SER A 110 -11.38 25.14 3.67
C SER A 110 -10.72 24.83 5.02
N GLY A 111 -9.40 24.60 5.05
CA GLY A 111 -8.68 24.20 6.25
C GLY A 111 -9.09 22.83 6.79
N ASP A 112 -9.60 21.94 5.92
CA ASP A 112 -9.94 20.57 6.30
C ASP A 112 -8.69 19.79 6.66
N THR A 113 -8.51 19.48 7.94
CA THR A 113 -7.39 18.74 8.53
C THR A 113 -7.79 17.31 8.90
N SER A 114 -8.82 16.76 8.28
CA SER A 114 -9.17 15.35 8.50
C SER A 114 -8.01 14.43 8.09
N PRO A 115 -7.78 13.32 8.80
CA PRO A 115 -6.61 12.46 8.57
C PRO A 115 -6.52 11.90 7.15
N ASP A 116 -7.65 11.66 6.48
CA ASP A 116 -7.68 11.20 5.10
C ASP A 116 -7.30 12.32 4.11
N VAL A 117 -7.67 13.58 4.38
CA VAL A 117 -7.26 14.73 3.58
C VAL A 117 -5.76 14.97 3.73
N GLU A 118 -5.22 14.97 4.95
CA GLU A 118 -3.78 15.13 5.19
C GLU A 118 -2.97 14.03 4.49
N GLN A 119 -3.42 12.78 4.56
CA GLN A 119 -2.74 11.65 3.92
C GLN A 119 -2.76 11.79 2.39
N ARG A 120 -3.88 12.22 1.80
CA ARG A 120 -4.01 12.47 0.35
C ARG A 120 -3.13 13.64 -0.10
N LEU A 121 -3.11 14.74 0.65
CA LEU A 121 -2.23 15.88 0.39
C LEU A 121 -0.76 15.47 0.43
N ALA A 122 -0.36 14.68 1.42
CA ALA A 122 0.99 14.15 1.53
C ALA A 122 1.36 13.24 0.34
N ALA A 123 0.43 12.39 -0.11
CA ALA A 123 0.64 11.52 -1.26
C ALA A 123 0.79 12.31 -2.56
N ILE A 124 -0.06 13.32 -2.80
CA ILE A 124 0.03 14.21 -3.96
C ILE A 124 1.32 15.01 -3.94
N SER A 125 1.71 15.58 -2.79
CA SER A 125 2.98 16.30 -2.63
C SER A 125 4.19 15.42 -2.89
N ALA A 126 4.09 14.10 -2.62
CA ALA A 126 5.12 13.11 -2.94
C ALA A 126 5.04 12.60 -4.40
N ASN A 127 4.20 13.20 -5.25
CA ASN A 127 3.96 12.80 -6.64
C ASN A 127 3.52 11.32 -6.78
N LYS A 128 2.72 10.83 -5.83
CA LYS A 128 2.15 9.48 -5.86
C LYS A 128 0.82 9.48 -6.61
N SER A 129 0.50 8.37 -7.27
CA SER A 129 -0.75 8.13 -8.00
C SER A 129 -1.57 7.03 -7.31
N PRO A 130 -2.89 6.94 -7.58
CA PRO A 130 -3.70 5.81 -7.14
C PRO A 130 -3.10 4.49 -7.58
N ASN A 131 -3.04 3.50 -6.68
CA ASN A 131 -2.49 2.18 -6.98
C ASN A 131 -3.57 1.13 -7.30
N TYR A 132 -4.85 1.39 -6.97
CA TYR A 132 -5.95 0.49 -7.28
C TYR A 132 -6.68 0.96 -8.54
N HIS A 133 -6.92 0.03 -9.45
CA HIS A 133 -7.60 0.29 -10.73
C HIS A 133 -8.72 -0.73 -10.93
N TYR A 134 -9.88 -0.23 -11.36
CA TYR A 134 -11.02 -1.05 -11.73
C TYR A 134 -11.57 -0.58 -13.07
N ASP A 135 -11.47 -1.44 -14.08
CA ASP A 135 -11.90 -1.16 -15.43
C ASP A 135 -13.01 -2.15 -15.81
N ALA A 136 -14.24 -1.66 -15.82
CA ALA A 136 -15.40 -2.43 -16.27
C ALA A 136 -15.59 -2.27 -17.77
N THR A 137 -15.90 -3.36 -18.47
CA THR A 137 -16.06 -3.37 -19.93
C THR A 137 -17.34 -4.07 -20.35
N ASN A 138 -17.80 -3.76 -21.59
CA ASN A 138 -19.05 -4.29 -22.15
C ASN A 138 -20.25 -3.96 -21.27
N CYS A 139 -20.36 -2.70 -20.85
CA CYS A 139 -21.44 -2.19 -20.03
C CYS A 139 -22.66 -1.80 -20.87
N ASP A 140 -23.86 -2.06 -20.34
CA ASP A 140 -25.11 -1.56 -20.88
C ASP A 140 -25.41 -0.13 -20.42
N THR A 141 -26.52 0.43 -20.89
CA THR A 141 -26.97 1.80 -20.52
C THR A 141 -27.37 1.95 -19.04
N ASN A 142 -27.56 0.82 -18.34
CA ASN A 142 -27.93 0.77 -16.93
C ASN A 142 -26.69 0.60 -16.02
N GLY A 143 -25.48 0.56 -16.60
CA GLY A 143 -24.25 0.38 -15.86
C GLY A 143 -23.95 -1.08 -15.44
N ASN A 144 -24.62 -2.06 -16.07
CA ASN A 144 -24.32 -3.49 -15.89
C ASN A 144 -23.26 -3.92 -16.89
N CYS A 145 -22.13 -4.38 -16.43
CA CYS A 145 -21.00 -4.76 -17.26
C CYS A 145 -20.83 -6.28 -17.31
N LYS A 146 -20.31 -6.80 -18.43
CA LYS A 146 -20.05 -8.23 -18.60
C LYS A 146 -18.66 -8.67 -18.16
N SER A 147 -17.73 -7.75 -18.12
CA SER A 147 -16.34 -8.05 -17.80
C SER A 147 -15.71 -6.92 -16.99
N TYR A 148 -14.66 -7.25 -16.24
CA TYR A 148 -13.84 -6.26 -15.57
C TYR A 148 -12.39 -6.71 -15.46
N THR A 149 -11.53 -5.75 -15.24
CA THR A 149 -10.15 -5.94 -14.77
C THR A 149 -9.99 -5.15 -13.48
N LEU A 150 -9.52 -5.81 -12.43
CA LEU A 150 -9.21 -5.23 -11.15
C LEU A 150 -7.73 -5.42 -10.87
N SER A 151 -6.99 -4.35 -10.57
CA SER A 151 -5.56 -4.46 -10.40
C SER A 151 -5.02 -3.52 -9.34
N ALA A 152 -3.82 -3.84 -8.86
CA ALA A 152 -3.04 -2.97 -7.99
C ALA A 152 -1.60 -2.87 -8.49
N ASP A 153 -1.09 -1.64 -8.51
CA ASP A 153 0.33 -1.38 -8.73
C ASP A 153 1.11 -1.73 -7.45
N LEU A 154 2.15 -2.54 -7.60
CA LEU A 154 3.01 -2.96 -6.51
C LEU A 154 4.36 -2.24 -6.60
N ILE A 155 5.01 -2.04 -5.46
CA ILE A 155 6.31 -1.35 -5.39
C ILE A 155 7.44 -2.34 -5.69
N GLY A 156 7.37 -3.53 -5.11
CA GLY A 156 8.43 -4.55 -5.19
C GLY A 156 8.22 -5.61 -6.27
N GLU A 157 7.05 -5.63 -6.91
CA GLU A 157 6.67 -6.68 -7.86
C GLU A 157 5.94 -6.08 -9.07
N ALA A 158 5.66 -6.90 -10.08
CA ALA A 158 4.79 -6.52 -11.19
C ALA A 158 3.35 -6.28 -10.71
N GLN A 159 2.58 -5.51 -11.48
CA GLN A 159 1.18 -5.22 -11.21
C GLN A 159 0.39 -6.52 -10.91
N TYR A 160 -0.39 -6.51 -9.82
CA TYR A 160 -1.25 -7.61 -9.44
C TYR A 160 -2.62 -7.47 -10.09
N VAL A 161 -3.00 -8.40 -10.96
CA VAL A 161 -4.19 -8.30 -11.81
C VAL A 161 -5.14 -9.46 -11.56
N LYS A 162 -6.43 -9.15 -11.45
CA LYS A 162 -7.57 -10.08 -11.44
C LYS A 162 -8.53 -9.70 -12.55
N LYS A 163 -9.09 -10.70 -13.22
CA LYS A 163 -10.14 -10.54 -14.23
C LYS A 163 -11.36 -11.36 -13.82
N ASN A 164 -12.53 -10.98 -14.33
CA ASN A 164 -13.74 -11.78 -14.13
C ASN A 164 -13.56 -13.23 -14.58
N ARG A 165 -14.27 -14.13 -13.92
CA ARG A 165 -14.37 -15.52 -14.35
C ARG A 165 -15.20 -15.62 -15.64
N SER A 166 -14.90 -16.62 -16.46
CA SER A 166 -15.77 -16.98 -17.60
C SER A 166 -17.02 -17.68 -17.02
N HIS A 167 -18.15 -17.05 -17.14
CA HIS A 167 -19.45 -17.57 -16.75
C HIS A 167 -20.27 -17.92 -17.98
#